data_c98f6622035a5f44cee62585792d62e9
#
_entry.id   c98f6622035a5f44cee62585792d62e9
#
_cell.length_a   1.000
_cell.length_b   1.000
_cell.length_c   1.000
_cell.angle_alpha   90.00
_cell.angle_beta   90.00
_cell.angle_gamma   90.00
#
_symmetry.space_group_name_H-M   'P 1'
#
loop_
_entity.id
_entity.type
_entity.pdbx_description
1 polymer ?
#
loop_
_entity_poly.entity_id
_entity_poly.type
_entity_poly.pdbx_seq_one_letter_code
_entity_poly.pdbx_strand_id
1 'polypeptide(L)'
;TFFSEVEDACNEILERSQTEKEEKSSWKTSRFWKELRIRNPDLVEDCLTLPLQRLRVSLNELIKQSDDREVGQELQDCNRRIAELKETIAMFLSQEYDPYVYWVERGGRTGKNLSLNAAPVDVSEFIRHRLFDSGTSIIMTSATLSMAGKESSDQEALSHSRKNKRMSKMRGMDYFVARIGGYDAQTLQLGSPYDFNRQMKVYVVSKMVDPRH
;
A
#
# COMPACT_ATOMS: atom_id res chain seq x y z
N THR A 1 6.34 26.36 3.94
CA THR A 1 6.39 25.19 4.86
C THR A 1 6.46 23.91 4.06
N PHE A 2 7.09 22.85 4.59
CA PHE A 2 7.26 21.55 3.91
C PHE A 2 5.96 21.03 3.24
N PHE A 3 4.86 20.96 3.97
CA PHE A 3 3.59 20.49 3.42
C PHE A 3 2.98 21.43 2.36
N SER A 4 3.27 22.73 2.40
CA SER A 4 2.88 23.65 1.32
C SER A 4 3.65 23.36 0.03
N GLU A 5 4.94 23.09 0.14
CA GLU A 5 5.79 22.72 -1.00
C GLU A 5 5.38 21.37 -1.60
N VAL A 6 5.03 20.39 -0.75
CA VAL A 6 4.47 19.11 -1.20
C VAL A 6 3.15 19.31 -1.94
N GLU A 7 2.26 20.18 -1.45
CA GLU A 7 1.00 20.47 -2.12
C GLU A 7 1.21 21.11 -3.48
N ASP A 8 2.12 22.09 -3.57
CA ASP A 8 2.46 22.79 -4.80
C ASP A 8 3.09 21.83 -5.82
N ALA A 9 4.03 20.99 -5.41
CA ALA A 9 4.64 19.97 -6.26
C ALA A 9 3.61 18.95 -6.77
N CYS A 10 2.66 18.52 -5.93
CA CYS A 10 1.56 17.64 -6.35
C CYS A 10 0.65 18.30 -7.38
N ASN A 11 0.34 19.60 -7.22
CA ASN A 11 -0.47 20.32 -8.17
C ASN A 11 0.26 20.46 -9.53
N GLU A 12 1.56 20.72 -9.53
CA GLU A 12 2.37 20.74 -10.77
C GLU A 12 2.39 19.39 -11.50
N ILE A 13 2.55 18.29 -10.78
CA ILE A 13 2.49 16.94 -11.37
C ILE A 13 1.13 16.71 -12.04
N LEU A 14 0.05 17.12 -11.37
CA LEU A 14 -1.29 16.99 -11.92
C LEU A 14 -1.48 17.83 -13.19
N GLU A 15 -1.02 19.07 -13.20
CA GLU A 15 -1.11 19.96 -14.35
C GLU A 15 -0.33 19.43 -15.55
N ARG A 16 0.89 18.96 -15.35
CA ARG A 16 1.70 18.29 -16.41
C ARG A 16 1.00 17.05 -16.97
N SER A 17 0.42 16.23 -16.11
CA SER A 17 -0.30 15.02 -16.55
C SER A 17 -1.61 15.31 -17.28
N GLN A 18 -2.19 16.49 -17.09
CA GLN A 18 -3.38 16.96 -17.83
C GLN A 18 -3.00 17.49 -19.20
N THR A 19 -1.91 18.25 -19.32
CA THR A 19 -1.41 18.78 -20.59
C THR A 19 -1.09 17.65 -21.60
N GLU A 20 -0.52 16.53 -21.11
CA GLU A 20 -0.27 15.35 -21.94
C GLU A 20 -1.54 14.59 -22.36
N LYS A 21 -2.67 14.78 -21.65
CA LYS A 21 -3.97 14.13 -21.93
C LYS A 21 -4.93 15.00 -22.73
N GLU A 22 -4.81 16.31 -22.68
CA GLU A 22 -5.66 17.25 -23.43
C GLU A 22 -5.48 17.15 -24.94
N GLU A 23 -4.37 16.59 -25.43
CA GLU A 23 -4.26 16.19 -26.86
C GLU A 23 -5.20 15.04 -27.24
N LYS A 24 -5.87 14.36 -26.29
CA LYS A 24 -6.68 13.15 -26.54
C LYS A 24 -8.12 13.16 -26.01
N SER A 25 -8.57 14.14 -25.21
CA SER A 25 -9.94 14.08 -24.66
C SER A 25 -10.43 15.42 -24.07
N SER A 26 -11.64 15.84 -24.50
CA SER A 26 -12.33 17.08 -24.12
C SER A 26 -13.09 17.04 -22.78
N TRP A 27 -12.58 16.35 -21.76
CA TRP A 27 -13.23 16.34 -20.44
C TRP A 27 -12.43 17.18 -19.45
N LYS A 28 -13.08 18.20 -18.87
CA LYS A 28 -12.51 19.02 -17.78
C LYS A 28 -12.25 18.15 -16.56
N THR A 29 -11.01 17.79 -16.32
CA THR A 29 -10.61 17.05 -15.11
C THR A 29 -10.63 18.03 -13.93
N SER A 30 -11.30 17.65 -12.84
CA SER A 30 -11.39 18.43 -11.60
C SER A 30 -9.99 18.74 -11.05
N ARG A 31 -9.75 20.01 -10.68
CA ARG A 31 -8.55 20.45 -9.96
C ARG A 31 -8.42 19.83 -8.56
N PHE A 32 -9.41 19.08 -8.12
CA PHE A 32 -9.45 18.47 -6.79
C PHE A 32 -9.00 17.01 -6.89
N TRP A 33 -7.78 16.74 -6.41
CA TRP A 33 -7.28 15.38 -6.27
C TRP A 33 -7.41 14.92 -4.80
N LYS A 34 -7.76 13.66 -4.61
CA LYS A 34 -7.84 13.01 -3.30
C LYS A 34 -6.57 12.21 -3.00
N GLU A 35 -6.01 11.60 -4.02
CA GLU A 35 -4.82 10.76 -3.95
C GLU A 35 -3.98 10.98 -5.21
N LEU A 36 -2.67 11.14 -5.04
CA LEU A 36 -1.74 11.32 -6.14
C LEU A 36 -0.51 10.43 -5.96
N ARG A 37 -0.26 9.55 -6.93
CA ARG A 37 0.92 8.69 -6.94
C ARG A 37 2.17 9.48 -7.31
N ILE A 38 3.21 9.37 -6.48
CA ILE A 38 4.52 9.97 -6.72
C ILE A 38 5.45 8.91 -7.32
N ARG A 39 6.04 9.21 -8.47
CA ARG A 39 6.85 8.25 -9.23
C ARG A 39 8.33 8.57 -9.21
N ASN A 40 8.67 9.81 -8.93
CA ASN A 40 10.05 10.28 -8.95
C ASN A 40 10.47 10.63 -7.51
N PRO A 41 11.72 10.33 -7.14
CA PRO A 41 12.29 10.79 -5.87
C PRO A 41 12.39 12.31 -5.84
N ASP A 42 12.73 12.84 -4.66
CA ASP A 42 12.98 14.25 -4.41
C ASP A 42 11.81 15.15 -4.82
N LEU A 43 10.58 14.75 -4.41
CA LEU A 43 9.36 15.52 -4.66
C LEU A 43 9.51 16.98 -4.23
N VAL A 44 10.13 17.20 -3.07
CA VAL A 44 10.48 18.51 -2.50
C VAL A 44 11.84 18.42 -1.80
N GLU A 45 12.47 19.56 -1.54
CA GLU A 45 13.70 19.63 -0.77
C GLU A 45 13.46 19.19 0.69
N ASP A 46 14.37 18.38 1.23
CA ASP A 46 14.32 17.92 2.61
C ASP A 46 14.73 19.03 3.58
N CYS A 47 13.79 19.83 4.00
CA CYS A 47 13.98 20.86 5.02
C CYS A 47 13.69 20.37 6.46
N LEU A 48 13.30 19.09 6.66
CA LEU A 48 12.86 18.54 7.95
C LEU A 48 13.92 17.70 8.65
N THR A 49 14.72 16.95 7.93
CA THR A 49 15.71 16.02 8.53
C THR A 49 16.68 16.72 9.48
N LEU A 50 17.23 17.86 9.11
CA LEU A 50 18.17 18.60 9.98
C LEU A 50 17.52 19.16 11.23
N PRO A 51 16.36 19.86 11.20
CA PRO A 51 15.66 20.30 12.40
C PRO A 51 15.26 19.15 13.33
N LEU A 52 14.75 18.04 12.78
CA LEU A 52 14.40 16.85 13.57
C LEU A 52 15.62 16.24 14.26
N GLN A 53 16.77 16.21 13.57
CA GLN A 53 18.02 15.73 14.16
C GLN A 53 18.49 16.64 15.31
N ARG A 54 18.42 17.96 15.18
CA ARG A 54 18.74 18.92 16.24
C ARG A 54 17.81 18.74 17.45
N LEU A 55 16.52 18.59 17.21
CA LEU A 55 15.54 18.34 18.27
C LEU A 55 15.87 17.05 19.04
N ARG A 56 16.27 15.98 18.35
CA ARG A 56 16.68 14.72 18.99
C ARG A 56 17.91 14.87 19.87
N VAL A 57 18.89 15.69 19.45
CA VAL A 57 20.07 15.97 20.27
C VAL A 57 19.65 16.66 21.57
N SER A 58 18.80 17.71 21.48
CA SER A 58 18.33 18.42 22.67
C SER A 58 17.49 17.52 23.59
N LEU A 59 16.64 16.65 23.02
CA LEU A 59 15.88 15.66 23.81
C LEU A 59 16.79 14.68 24.55
N ASN A 60 17.86 14.21 23.91
CA ASN A 60 18.83 13.31 24.56
C ASN A 60 19.55 13.99 25.74
N GLU A 61 19.81 15.30 25.66
CA GLU A 61 20.37 16.05 26.76
C GLU A 61 19.38 16.19 27.93
N LEU A 62 18.11 16.48 27.63
CA LEU A 62 17.06 16.56 28.65
C LEU A 62 16.82 15.20 29.33
N ILE A 63 16.82 14.09 28.56
CA ILE A 63 16.71 12.75 29.12
C ILE A 63 17.81 12.43 30.10
N LYS A 64 19.06 12.86 29.82
CA LYS A 64 20.20 12.67 30.72
C LYS A 64 20.11 13.50 31.99
N GLN A 65 19.44 14.67 31.94
CA GLN A 65 19.28 15.59 33.05
C GLN A 65 18.03 15.35 33.88
N SER A 66 17.13 14.49 33.40
CA SER A 66 15.86 14.20 34.08
C SER A 66 16.10 13.28 35.29
N ASP A 67 15.79 13.78 36.47
CA ASP A 67 15.77 12.98 37.71
C ASP A 67 14.47 12.21 37.89
N ASP A 68 13.41 12.62 37.17
CA ASP A 68 12.10 11.95 37.16
C ASP A 68 12.06 10.86 36.14
N ARG A 69 11.80 9.63 36.61
CA ARG A 69 11.74 8.43 35.74
C ARG A 69 10.59 8.47 34.74
N GLU A 70 9.42 8.98 35.12
CA GLU A 70 8.26 9.03 34.24
C GLU A 70 8.48 10.04 33.13
N VAL A 71 8.94 11.23 33.45
CA VAL A 71 9.32 12.27 32.47
C VAL A 71 10.42 11.76 31.54
N GLY A 72 11.45 11.10 32.09
CA GLY A 72 12.51 10.51 31.30
C GLY A 72 12.01 9.49 30.27
N GLN A 73 11.02 8.69 30.63
CA GLN A 73 10.43 7.70 29.74
C GLN A 73 9.56 8.33 28.63
N GLU A 74 8.77 9.36 28.96
CA GLU A 74 8.02 10.14 27.96
C GLU A 74 8.95 10.82 26.94
N LEU A 75 10.05 11.42 27.41
CA LEU A 75 11.04 12.03 26.53
C LEU A 75 11.72 11.00 25.61
N GLN A 76 11.99 9.79 26.12
CA GLN A 76 12.52 8.68 25.29
C GLN A 76 11.54 8.28 24.20
N ASP A 77 10.25 8.16 24.51
CA ASP A 77 9.21 7.84 23.54
C ASP A 77 9.07 8.95 22.50
N CYS A 78 9.13 10.22 22.90
CA CYS A 78 9.16 11.34 21.95
C CYS A 78 10.38 11.26 21.03
N ASN A 79 11.58 11.01 21.57
CA ASN A 79 12.80 10.88 20.78
C ASN A 79 12.73 9.73 19.78
N ARG A 80 12.14 8.58 20.17
CA ARG A 80 11.91 7.45 19.28
C ARG A 80 10.96 7.80 18.13
N ARG A 81 9.81 8.45 18.43
CA ARG A 81 8.85 8.89 17.40
C ARG A 81 9.46 9.88 16.41
N ILE A 82 10.30 10.80 16.88
CA ILE A 82 11.02 11.74 16.01
C ILE A 82 12.03 11.01 15.12
N ALA A 83 12.69 9.97 15.64
CA ALA A 83 13.58 9.14 14.83
C ALA A 83 12.83 8.44 13.72
N GLU A 84 11.72 7.77 14.04
CA GLU A 84 10.85 7.09 13.09
C GLU A 84 10.31 8.07 12.03
N LEU A 85 9.86 9.25 12.45
CA LEU A 85 9.38 10.28 11.53
C LEU A 85 10.48 10.74 10.57
N LYS A 86 11.69 11.00 11.07
CA LYS A 86 12.84 11.39 10.23
C LYS A 86 13.14 10.31 9.16
N GLU A 87 13.20 9.05 9.57
CA GLU A 87 13.47 7.92 8.66
C GLU A 87 12.36 7.76 7.62
N THR A 88 11.10 7.90 8.04
CA THR A 88 9.95 7.80 7.14
C THR A 88 9.94 8.91 6.09
N ILE A 89 10.28 10.15 6.47
CA ILE A 89 10.38 11.27 5.52
C ILE A 89 11.53 11.03 4.53
N ALA A 90 12.71 10.65 5.02
CA ALA A 90 13.85 10.37 4.18
C ALA A 90 13.55 9.23 3.18
N MET A 91 12.91 8.14 3.64
CA MET A 91 12.47 7.04 2.80
C MET A 91 11.47 7.49 1.72
N PHE A 92 10.51 8.34 2.08
CA PHE A 92 9.51 8.85 1.14
C PHE A 92 10.16 9.72 0.06
N LEU A 93 11.07 10.61 0.44
CA LEU A 93 11.72 11.53 -0.49
C LEU A 93 12.74 10.81 -1.38
N SER A 94 13.58 9.95 -0.82
CA SER A 94 14.60 9.22 -1.60
C SER A 94 14.02 8.15 -2.51
N GLN A 95 12.85 7.57 -2.16
CA GLN A 95 12.26 6.41 -2.85
C GLN A 95 13.27 5.28 -3.09
N GLU A 96 14.24 5.12 -2.20
CA GLU A 96 15.35 4.16 -2.35
C GLU A 96 14.89 2.70 -2.29
N TYR A 97 13.76 2.43 -1.63
CA TYR A 97 13.23 1.08 -1.49
C TYR A 97 12.43 0.67 -2.73
N ASP A 98 12.98 -0.24 -3.52
CA ASP A 98 12.28 -0.92 -4.60
C ASP A 98 11.92 -2.35 -4.13
N PRO A 99 10.70 -2.82 -4.25
CA PRO A 99 9.55 -2.24 -4.97
C PRO A 99 8.50 -1.62 -4.02
N TYR A 100 8.53 -0.32 -3.85
CA TYR A 100 7.52 0.42 -3.09
C TYR A 100 6.65 1.30 -4.00
N VAL A 101 5.44 1.61 -3.55
CA VAL A 101 4.56 2.62 -4.15
C VAL A 101 4.45 3.77 -3.18
N TYR A 102 4.68 4.98 -3.68
CA TYR A 102 4.61 6.21 -2.91
C TYR A 102 3.46 7.06 -3.41
N TRP A 103 2.66 7.63 -2.48
CA TRP A 103 1.57 8.52 -2.84
C TRP A 103 1.32 9.55 -1.75
N VAL A 104 0.74 10.68 -2.16
CA VAL A 104 0.23 11.71 -1.25
C VAL A 104 -1.28 11.63 -1.26
N GLU A 105 -1.89 11.71 -0.08
CA GLU A 105 -3.34 11.70 0.09
C GLU A 105 -3.80 12.99 0.75
N ARG A 106 -4.92 13.53 0.26
CA ARG A 106 -5.64 14.63 0.90
C ARG A 106 -6.77 14.09 1.74
N GLY A 107 -6.70 14.36 3.03
CA GLY A 107 -7.68 13.95 4.02
C GLY A 107 -8.34 15.12 4.75
N GLY A 108 -9.21 14.75 5.70
CA GLY A 108 -9.94 15.70 6.51
C GLY A 108 -11.16 16.31 5.80
N ARG A 109 -12.04 16.96 6.60
CA ARG A 109 -13.31 17.53 6.12
C ARG A 109 -13.13 18.62 5.05
N THR A 110 -12.02 19.34 5.09
CA THR A 110 -11.69 20.44 4.17
C THR A 110 -10.65 20.05 3.11
N GLY A 111 -10.16 18.81 3.09
CA GLY A 111 -9.10 18.37 2.19
C GLY A 111 -7.73 19.03 2.43
N LYS A 112 -7.52 19.63 3.61
CA LYS A 112 -6.29 20.36 3.94
C LYS A 112 -5.21 19.50 4.62
N ASN A 113 -5.57 18.31 5.09
CA ASN A 113 -4.61 17.41 5.70
C ASN A 113 -3.92 16.62 4.59
N LEU A 114 -2.59 16.72 4.51
CA LEU A 114 -1.78 15.92 3.61
C LEU A 114 -1.13 14.78 4.38
N SER A 115 -1.18 13.59 3.80
CA SER A 115 -0.50 12.40 4.31
C SER A 115 0.45 11.86 3.25
N LEU A 116 1.70 11.65 3.63
CA LEU A 116 2.70 10.96 2.80
C LEU A 116 2.61 9.47 3.11
N ASN A 117 2.44 8.66 2.09
CA ASN A 117 2.23 7.23 2.24
C ASN A 117 3.21 6.44 1.37
N ALA A 118 3.68 5.32 1.90
CA ALA A 118 4.50 4.36 1.19
C ALA A 118 4.07 2.95 1.54
N ALA A 119 4.00 2.06 0.55
CA ALA A 119 3.68 0.66 0.76
C ALA A 119 4.50 -0.25 -0.15
N PRO A 120 4.99 -1.39 0.35
CA PRO A 120 5.64 -2.37 -0.49
C PRO A 120 4.63 -3.00 -1.47
N VAL A 121 5.06 -3.23 -2.71
CA VAL A 121 4.26 -3.96 -3.71
C VAL A 121 4.14 -5.44 -3.34
N ASP A 122 5.19 -5.98 -2.76
CA ASP A 122 5.23 -7.35 -2.26
C ASP A 122 5.40 -7.35 -0.75
N VAL A 123 4.39 -7.82 -0.05
CA VAL A 123 4.35 -7.89 1.42
C VAL A 123 4.72 -9.28 1.94
N SER A 124 5.04 -10.23 1.06
CA SER A 124 5.22 -11.64 1.42
C SER A 124 6.35 -11.84 2.44
N GLU A 125 7.49 -11.18 2.26
CA GLU A 125 8.61 -11.29 3.20
C GLU A 125 8.29 -10.65 4.56
N PHE A 126 7.63 -9.48 4.55
CA PHE A 126 7.21 -8.83 5.79
C PHE A 126 6.23 -9.72 6.58
N ILE A 127 5.23 -10.29 5.88
CA ILE A 127 4.25 -11.19 6.51
C ILE A 127 4.95 -12.46 6.99
N ARG A 128 5.88 -13.04 6.21
CA ARG A 128 6.65 -14.20 6.59
C ARG A 128 7.37 -13.96 7.92
N HIS A 129 8.19 -12.93 8.01
CA HIS A 129 8.92 -12.62 9.24
C HIS A 129 8.02 -12.32 10.43
N ARG A 130 6.90 -11.63 10.18
CA ARG A 130 5.99 -11.23 11.26
C ARG A 130 5.15 -12.38 11.81
N LEU A 131 4.73 -13.32 10.94
CA LEU A 131 3.82 -14.40 11.29
C LEU A 131 4.56 -15.74 11.36
N PHE A 132 5.19 -16.18 10.28
CA PHE A 132 5.67 -17.56 10.16
C PHE A 132 7.00 -17.79 10.89
N ASP A 133 7.86 -16.79 10.98
CA ASP A 133 9.13 -16.88 11.72
C ASP A 133 8.95 -16.65 13.23
N SER A 134 7.73 -16.38 13.69
CA SER A 134 7.43 -16.14 15.12
C SER A 134 7.49 -17.39 16.01
N GLY A 135 7.63 -18.59 15.43
CA GLY A 135 7.60 -19.87 16.14
C GLY A 135 6.20 -20.28 16.64
N THR A 136 5.15 -19.56 16.23
CA THR A 136 3.75 -19.85 16.59
C THR A 136 3.08 -20.64 15.47
N SER A 137 2.28 -21.65 15.83
CA SER A 137 1.47 -22.38 14.86
C SER A 137 0.34 -21.50 14.31
N ILE A 138 0.22 -21.42 12.97
CA ILE A 138 -0.76 -20.58 12.29
C ILE A 138 -1.67 -21.45 11.44
N ILE A 139 -2.98 -21.29 11.62
CA ILE A 139 -4.01 -21.96 10.82
C ILE A 139 -4.85 -20.87 10.15
N MET A 140 -4.91 -20.88 8.82
CA MET A 140 -5.71 -19.96 8.03
C MET A 140 -6.82 -20.70 7.32
N THR A 141 -8.06 -20.24 7.44
CA THR A 141 -9.23 -20.85 6.79
C THR A 141 -10.07 -19.79 6.10
N SER A 142 -10.53 -20.10 4.89
CA SER A 142 -11.47 -19.23 4.16
C SER A 142 -12.11 -19.99 3.00
N ALA A 143 -13.28 -19.56 2.58
CA ALA A 143 -13.96 -20.08 1.40
C ALA A 143 -13.36 -19.53 0.07
N THR A 144 -12.51 -18.53 0.11
CA THR A 144 -12.06 -17.77 -1.08
C THR A 144 -10.53 -17.70 -1.24
N LEU A 145 -9.77 -18.50 -0.50
CA LEU A 145 -8.30 -18.52 -0.64
C LEU A 145 -7.82 -19.18 -1.93
N SER A 146 -8.63 -20.08 -2.49
CA SER A 146 -8.31 -20.77 -3.73
C SER A 146 -8.84 -20.02 -4.94
N MET A 147 -8.00 -19.80 -5.93
CA MET A 147 -8.41 -19.29 -7.23
C MET A 147 -8.83 -20.42 -8.14
N ALA A 148 -10.04 -20.34 -8.71
CA ALA A 148 -10.46 -21.24 -9.78
C ALA A 148 -9.54 -21.02 -10.99
N GLY A 149 -8.68 -21.99 -11.28
CA GLY A 149 -7.86 -21.97 -12.49
C GLY A 149 -8.78 -22.09 -13.70
N LYS A 150 -8.95 -21.04 -14.51
CA LYS A 150 -9.44 -21.19 -15.86
C LYS A 150 -8.42 -22.07 -16.61
N GLU A 151 -8.85 -23.19 -17.13
CA GLU A 151 -8.17 -23.86 -18.23
C GLU A 151 -8.21 -22.90 -19.42
N SER A 152 -7.21 -22.06 -19.55
CA SER A 152 -7.03 -21.27 -20.76
C SER A 152 -6.44 -22.18 -21.83
N SER A 153 -7.32 -22.76 -22.63
CA SER A 153 -6.99 -23.06 -24.01
C SER A 153 -6.61 -21.74 -24.68
N ASP A 154 -5.38 -21.68 -25.16
CA ASP A 154 -4.88 -20.77 -26.17
C ASP A 154 -5.29 -19.28 -26.08
N GLN A 155 -4.46 -18.47 -25.44
CA GLN A 155 -4.09 -17.16 -25.99
C GLN A 155 -2.78 -16.68 -25.34
N GLU A 156 -1.67 -16.86 -26.04
CA GLU A 156 -0.44 -16.09 -25.87
C GLU A 156 -0.74 -14.64 -26.27
N ALA A 157 -0.94 -13.78 -25.29
CA ALA A 157 -0.95 -12.34 -25.52
C ALA A 157 0.01 -11.65 -24.54
N LEU A 158 1.17 -11.28 -25.10
CA LEU A 158 1.98 -10.12 -24.76
C LEU A 158 1.98 -9.61 -23.31
N SER A 159 2.76 -10.21 -22.46
CA SER A 159 3.17 -9.56 -21.21
C SER A 159 4.70 -9.50 -21.11
N HIS A 160 5.23 -8.28 -21.14
CA HIS A 160 6.66 -7.95 -21.19
C HIS A 160 7.40 -8.08 -19.86
N SER A 161 6.88 -8.79 -18.86
CA SER A 161 7.56 -8.99 -17.59
C SER A 161 7.60 -10.46 -17.17
N ARG A 162 8.82 -10.96 -16.96
CA ARG A 162 9.07 -12.34 -16.50
C ARG A 162 8.39 -12.68 -15.14
N LYS A 163 8.20 -11.68 -14.28
CA LYS A 163 7.51 -11.82 -12.97
C LYS A 163 6.01 -12.09 -13.15
N ASN A 164 5.35 -11.38 -14.07
CA ASN A 164 3.91 -11.59 -14.34
C ASN A 164 3.59 -12.94 -14.96
N LYS A 165 4.51 -13.51 -15.75
CA LYS A 165 4.33 -14.83 -16.37
C LYS A 165 4.33 -15.98 -15.35
N ARG A 166 5.02 -15.81 -14.20
CA ARG A 166 5.03 -16.80 -13.11
C ARG A 166 3.73 -16.79 -12.32
N MET A 167 3.14 -15.61 -12.09
CA MET A 167 1.86 -15.45 -11.38
C MET A 167 0.66 -15.97 -12.19
N SER A 168 0.68 -15.89 -13.52
CA SER A 168 -0.42 -16.38 -14.37
C SER A 168 -0.54 -17.92 -14.42
N LYS A 169 0.48 -18.65 -13.95
CA LYS A 169 0.47 -20.13 -13.85
C LYS A 169 0.14 -20.69 -12.48
N MET A 170 -0.01 -19.82 -11.45
CA MET A 170 -0.37 -20.26 -10.11
C MET A 170 -1.83 -20.69 -10.06
N ARG A 171 -2.08 -21.91 -9.56
CA ARG A 171 -3.40 -22.52 -9.45
C ARG A 171 -3.76 -22.76 -7.99
N GLY A 172 -5.06 -22.80 -7.72
CA GLY A 172 -5.54 -23.11 -6.39
C GLY A 172 -5.05 -22.13 -5.33
N MET A 173 -4.38 -22.65 -4.31
CA MET A 173 -3.90 -21.86 -3.16
C MET A 173 -2.50 -21.26 -3.36
N ASP A 174 -1.77 -21.64 -4.42
CA ASP A 174 -0.38 -21.21 -4.64
C ASP A 174 -0.23 -19.68 -4.69
N TYR A 175 -1.21 -19.00 -5.28
CA TYR A 175 -1.22 -17.54 -5.31
C TYR A 175 -1.30 -16.94 -3.92
N PHE A 176 -2.19 -17.44 -3.08
CA PHE A 176 -2.34 -16.97 -1.71
C PHE A 176 -1.08 -17.26 -0.88
N VAL A 177 -0.57 -18.47 -0.95
CA VAL A 177 0.67 -18.91 -0.27
C VAL A 177 1.84 -17.99 -0.65
N ALA A 178 2.01 -17.70 -1.93
CA ALA A 178 3.06 -16.79 -2.40
C ALA A 178 2.88 -15.36 -1.88
N ARG A 179 1.63 -14.85 -1.83
CA ARG A 179 1.34 -13.49 -1.37
C ARG A 179 1.58 -13.27 0.13
N ILE A 180 1.44 -14.32 0.93
CA ILE A 180 1.68 -14.24 2.39
C ILE A 180 3.07 -14.75 2.80
N GLY A 181 3.88 -15.24 1.86
CA GLY A 181 5.20 -15.82 2.17
C GLY A 181 5.13 -17.16 2.91
N GLY A 182 4.01 -17.89 2.83
CA GLY A 182 3.77 -19.15 3.51
C GLY A 182 4.28 -20.38 2.75
N TYR A 183 5.49 -20.32 2.20
CA TYR A 183 6.02 -21.35 1.29
C TYR A 183 6.12 -22.75 1.88
N ASP A 184 6.22 -22.87 3.21
CA ASP A 184 6.31 -24.13 3.93
C ASP A 184 4.95 -24.60 4.47
N ALA A 185 3.85 -23.86 4.15
CA ALA A 185 2.52 -24.17 4.64
C ALA A 185 1.93 -25.40 3.95
N GLN A 186 1.28 -26.27 4.73
CA GLN A 186 0.45 -27.33 4.19
C GLN A 186 -0.90 -26.74 3.75
N THR A 187 -1.31 -27.03 2.52
CA THR A 187 -2.57 -26.53 1.97
C THR A 187 -3.56 -27.67 1.80
N LEU A 188 -4.82 -27.41 2.19
CA LEU A 188 -5.94 -28.34 2.01
C LEU A 188 -7.11 -27.58 1.38
N GLN A 189 -7.57 -28.06 0.24
CA GLN A 189 -8.76 -27.54 -0.43
C GLN A 189 -9.86 -28.61 -0.40
N LEU A 190 -10.97 -28.25 0.23
CA LEU A 190 -12.17 -29.09 0.28
C LEU A 190 -13.19 -28.56 -0.72
N GLY A 191 -13.82 -29.46 -1.46
CA GLY A 191 -14.93 -29.11 -2.34
C GLY A 191 -16.21 -28.76 -1.58
N SER A 192 -17.19 -28.23 -2.27
CA SER A 192 -18.52 -27.98 -1.71
C SER A 192 -19.22 -29.32 -1.39
N PRO A 193 -19.87 -29.46 -0.21
CA PRO A 193 -20.71 -30.61 0.09
C PRO A 193 -22.04 -30.58 -0.68
N TYR A 194 -22.34 -29.49 -1.38
CA TYR A 194 -23.59 -29.30 -2.10
C TYR A 194 -23.46 -29.66 -3.58
N ASP A 195 -24.43 -30.42 -4.08
CA ASP A 195 -24.62 -30.68 -5.52
C ASP A 195 -25.43 -29.53 -6.15
N PHE A 196 -24.72 -28.52 -6.65
CA PHE A 196 -25.35 -27.33 -7.22
C PHE A 196 -26.21 -27.62 -8.45
N ASN A 197 -25.96 -28.69 -9.21
CA ASN A 197 -26.77 -29.08 -10.36
C ASN A 197 -28.16 -29.53 -9.93
N ARG A 198 -28.28 -30.10 -8.74
CA ARG A 198 -29.55 -30.62 -8.21
C ARG A 198 -30.22 -29.71 -7.23
N GLN A 199 -29.43 -28.94 -6.45
CA GLN A 199 -29.88 -28.18 -5.29
C GLN A 199 -29.99 -26.67 -5.55
N MET A 200 -29.51 -26.19 -6.69
CA MET A 200 -29.52 -24.75 -7.01
C MET A 200 -30.35 -24.49 -8.29
N LYS A 201 -31.15 -23.42 -8.24
CA LYS A 201 -31.81 -22.85 -9.43
C LYS A 201 -31.34 -21.40 -9.57
N VAL A 202 -30.81 -21.05 -10.74
CA VAL A 202 -30.40 -19.69 -11.07
C VAL A 202 -31.44 -19.06 -11.98
N TYR A 203 -32.00 -17.94 -11.52
CA TYR A 203 -32.94 -17.16 -12.33
C TYR A 203 -32.19 -15.92 -12.86
N VAL A 204 -32.11 -15.83 -14.19
CA VAL A 204 -31.47 -14.68 -14.84
C VAL A 204 -32.57 -13.79 -15.42
N VAL A 205 -32.67 -12.58 -14.87
CA VAL A 205 -33.62 -11.57 -15.36
C VAL A 205 -32.96 -10.81 -16.50
N SER A 206 -33.48 -10.95 -17.73
CA SER A 206 -32.93 -10.30 -18.93
C SER A 206 -33.30 -8.81 -19.04
N LYS A 207 -34.39 -8.39 -18.40
CA LYS A 207 -34.85 -6.99 -18.35
C LYS A 207 -35.22 -6.68 -16.90
N MET A 208 -34.43 -5.88 -16.26
CA MET A 208 -34.71 -5.38 -14.92
C MET A 208 -34.98 -3.88 -14.98
N VAL A 209 -36.05 -3.44 -14.31
CA VAL A 209 -36.34 -2.00 -14.19
C VAL A 209 -35.25 -1.39 -13.32
N ASP A 210 -34.78 -0.18 -13.70
CA ASP A 210 -33.79 0.54 -12.89
C ASP A 210 -34.34 0.77 -11.47
N PRO A 211 -33.66 0.32 -10.42
CA PRO A 211 -34.16 0.44 -9.03
C PRO A 211 -34.29 1.90 -8.55
N ARG A 212 -33.89 2.86 -9.38
CA ARG A 212 -34.04 4.31 -9.09
C ARG A 212 -35.29 4.95 -9.70
N HIS A 213 -36.13 4.14 -10.39
CA HIS A 213 -37.43 4.56 -10.95
C HIS A 213 -38.57 3.82 -10.32
#